data_1f7b9fd50dfd47fc218644afb831035a
#
_entry.id   1f7b9fd50dfd47fc218644afb831035a
#
_cell.length_a   1.000
_cell.length_b   1.000
_cell.length_c   1.000
_cell.angle_alpha   90.00
_cell.angle_beta   90.00
_cell.angle_gamma   90.00
#
_symmetry.space_group_name_H-M   'P 1'
#
loop_
_entity.id
_entity.type
_entity.pdbx_description
1 polymer ?
#
loop_
_entity_poly.entity_id
_entity_poly.type
_entity_poly.pdbx_seq_one_letter_code
_entity_poly.pdbx_strand_id
1 'polypeptide(L)'
;MKLDRKKMLLISFMLFSLFFGAGNLIFPPFLGQNAGSSTVSAMLGFLATAVILPVLGVIVVARFDGLEQLAQHAGKKFSLIFTVLIYLSIGPGLGIPRAASVPFEMAVAPYLPQGANIRVWMAVYSLVFFLVALWLCMTPGKLVSRIGNFLTPSLLILLVFLFISFLFRGQVNIAAPQTEYSAAPFLKGFSEGYQTMDTIAALNFGLVIATTLGSFGLTERKDVLRHTVKAGLFAGLILSAVYMMLSYMGMCSSGVYDIQENGAWTLRCIVFQLFGEPGAYLLAAIFTLACLTTCVGLINSISQYFSHLFSRISYRKWVFLIIGFSFLICNLGLTVILSISIPILNAIYPIAIVLILLGITHRVWATNRYVYPIVVAGTGVVSVLYALDTLHLPLGILGTLCHALPLYEHGFGWVSVALAMLLIALPMPRIFAKQKRA
;
A
#
# COMPACT_ATOMS: atom_id res chain seq x y z
N MET A 1 17.20 15.74 21.00
CA MET A 1 18.44 15.49 20.23
C MET A 1 18.18 15.71 18.74
N LYS A 2 19.08 16.40 18.01
CA LYS A 2 18.91 16.59 16.55
C LYS A 2 19.59 15.43 15.83
N LEU A 3 18.85 14.70 15.00
CA LEU A 3 19.42 13.69 14.13
C LEU A 3 20.26 14.37 13.04
N ASP A 4 21.40 13.79 12.69
CA ASP A 4 22.23 14.26 11.57
C ASP A 4 21.44 14.18 10.24
N ARG A 5 21.66 15.15 9.35
CA ARG A 5 20.99 15.22 8.02
C ARG A 5 21.14 13.94 7.22
N LYS A 6 22.32 13.30 7.28
CA LYS A 6 22.61 12.04 6.58
C LYS A 6 21.72 10.91 7.11
N LYS A 7 21.60 10.77 8.44
CA LYS A 7 20.72 9.76 9.05
C LYS A 7 19.26 10.02 8.74
N MET A 8 18.84 11.29 8.70
CA MET A 8 17.48 11.66 8.34
C MET A 8 17.14 11.28 6.91
N LEU A 9 18.04 11.54 5.96
CA LEU A 9 17.89 11.14 4.56
C LEU A 9 17.80 9.62 4.40
N LEU A 10 18.66 8.87 5.11
CA LEU A 10 18.64 7.41 5.12
C LEU A 10 17.30 6.84 5.58
N ILE A 11 16.72 7.39 6.66
CA ILE A 11 15.41 6.95 7.17
C ILE A 11 14.32 7.29 6.16
N SER A 12 14.38 8.47 5.52
CA SER A 12 13.43 8.87 4.49
C SER A 12 13.49 7.95 3.26
N PHE A 13 14.69 7.61 2.80
CA PHE A 13 14.90 6.66 1.71
C PHE A 13 14.45 5.25 2.08
N MET A 14 14.72 4.82 3.31
CA MET A 14 14.21 3.54 3.81
C MET A 14 12.68 3.53 3.79
N LEU A 15 12.03 4.57 4.31
CA LEU A 15 10.56 4.65 4.35
C LEU A 15 9.97 4.69 2.93
N PHE A 16 10.56 5.47 2.02
CA PHE A 16 10.19 5.45 0.60
C PHE A 16 10.25 4.03 0.03
N SER A 17 11.36 3.32 0.22
CA SER A 17 11.54 1.97 -0.32
C SER A 17 10.65 0.91 0.35
N LEU A 18 10.27 1.12 1.60
CA LEU A 18 9.30 0.25 2.27
C LEU A 18 7.92 0.35 1.61
N PHE A 19 7.53 1.55 1.19
CA PHE A 19 6.29 1.77 0.43
C PHE A 19 6.43 1.36 -1.03
N PHE A 20 7.49 1.78 -1.70
CA PHE A 20 7.62 1.69 -3.14
C PHE A 20 7.92 0.25 -3.61
N GLY A 21 6.86 -0.50 -3.89
CA GLY A 21 6.89 -1.89 -4.32
C GLY A 21 6.19 -2.11 -5.68
N ALA A 22 5.71 -3.33 -5.89
CA ALA A 22 5.07 -3.76 -7.12
C ALA A 22 3.89 -2.86 -7.55
N GLY A 23 2.97 -2.59 -6.62
CA GLY A 23 1.79 -1.77 -6.91
C GLY A 23 2.14 -0.34 -7.34
N ASN A 24 3.14 0.23 -6.70
CA ASN A 24 3.59 1.60 -6.93
C ASN A 24 4.23 1.80 -8.31
N LEU A 25 4.69 0.72 -8.93
CA LEU A 25 5.19 0.73 -10.30
C LEU A 25 4.08 0.54 -11.34
N ILE A 26 3.04 -0.25 -11.02
CA ILE A 26 2.04 -0.64 -12.02
C ILE A 26 0.82 0.29 -12.04
N PHE A 27 0.35 0.80 -10.90
CA PHE A 27 -0.90 1.57 -10.88
C PHE A 27 -0.77 2.99 -11.43
N PRO A 28 0.29 3.79 -11.18
CA PRO A 28 0.38 5.13 -11.76
C PRO A 28 0.43 5.17 -13.29
N PRO A 29 1.23 4.37 -14.01
CA PRO A 29 1.21 4.37 -15.47
C PRO A 29 -0.11 3.83 -16.03
N PHE A 30 -0.76 2.87 -15.38
CA PHE A 30 -2.07 2.35 -15.77
C PHE A 30 -3.17 3.41 -15.62
N LEU A 31 -3.16 4.13 -14.49
CA LEU A 31 -4.04 5.28 -14.28
C LEU A 31 -3.84 6.32 -15.38
N GLY A 32 -2.58 6.70 -15.68
CA GLY A 32 -2.28 7.66 -16.71
C GLY A 32 -2.79 7.23 -18.10
N GLN A 33 -2.60 5.95 -18.46
CA GLN A 33 -3.07 5.40 -19.72
C GLN A 33 -4.60 5.40 -19.84
N ASN A 34 -5.31 5.02 -18.79
CA ASN A 34 -6.78 4.95 -18.79
C ASN A 34 -7.45 6.31 -18.61
N ALA A 35 -6.87 7.20 -17.81
CA ALA A 35 -7.40 8.52 -17.54
C ALA A 35 -7.14 9.53 -18.70
N GLY A 36 -6.12 9.28 -19.53
CA GLY A 36 -5.82 10.12 -20.67
C GLY A 36 -5.81 11.62 -20.30
N SER A 37 -6.64 12.43 -20.95
CA SER A 37 -6.76 13.88 -20.65
C SER A 37 -7.26 14.20 -19.23
N SER A 38 -7.88 13.26 -18.52
CA SER A 38 -8.35 13.41 -17.12
C SER A 38 -7.32 13.02 -16.08
N THR A 39 -6.08 12.67 -16.47
CA THR A 39 -5.01 12.16 -15.58
C THR A 39 -4.75 13.08 -14.40
N VAL A 40 -4.76 14.40 -14.56
CA VAL A 40 -4.48 15.34 -13.45
C VAL A 40 -5.50 15.17 -12.32
N SER A 41 -6.79 15.12 -12.62
CA SER A 41 -7.84 14.93 -11.62
C SER A 41 -7.78 13.55 -10.97
N ALA A 42 -7.57 12.50 -11.77
CA ALA A 42 -7.41 11.13 -11.28
C ALA A 42 -6.18 11.01 -10.36
N MET A 43 -5.07 11.66 -10.73
CA MET A 43 -3.83 11.62 -9.96
C MET A 43 -3.94 12.35 -8.61
N LEU A 44 -4.73 13.42 -8.52
CA LEU A 44 -5.03 14.06 -7.22
C LEU A 44 -5.74 13.09 -6.27
N GLY A 45 -6.71 12.32 -6.76
CA GLY A 45 -7.37 11.27 -5.99
C GLY A 45 -6.39 10.16 -5.57
N PHE A 46 -5.57 9.69 -6.52
CA PHE A 46 -4.57 8.67 -6.27
C PHE A 46 -3.55 9.10 -5.20
N LEU A 47 -3.02 10.31 -5.29
CA LEU A 47 -2.07 10.83 -4.30
C LEU A 47 -2.69 10.96 -2.90
N ALA A 48 -3.99 11.22 -2.79
CA ALA A 48 -4.66 11.26 -1.49
C ALA A 48 -4.56 9.92 -0.76
N THR A 49 -4.74 8.80 -1.46
CA THR A 49 -4.71 7.45 -0.86
C THR A 49 -3.35 6.79 -0.90
N ALA A 50 -2.56 7.01 -1.94
CA ALA A 50 -1.26 6.38 -2.10
C ALA A 50 -0.09 7.17 -1.49
N VAL A 51 -0.31 8.42 -1.04
CA VAL A 51 0.73 9.24 -0.40
C VAL A 51 0.26 9.89 0.89
N ILE A 52 -0.83 10.69 0.84
CA ILE A 52 -1.26 11.47 2.00
C ILE A 52 -1.70 10.54 3.13
N LEU A 53 -2.58 9.59 2.87
CA LEU A 53 -3.05 8.64 3.89
C LEU A 53 -1.92 7.75 4.45
N PRO A 54 -0.99 7.19 3.66
CA PRO A 54 0.17 6.48 4.19
C PRO A 54 1.04 7.33 5.11
N VAL A 55 1.37 8.57 4.72
CA VAL A 55 2.15 9.48 5.58
C VAL A 55 1.43 9.74 6.89
N LEU A 56 0.12 10.02 6.84
CA LEU A 56 -0.71 10.19 8.02
C LEU A 56 -0.78 8.91 8.87
N GLY A 57 -0.87 7.73 8.23
CA GLY A 57 -0.86 6.43 8.89
C GLY A 57 0.42 6.19 9.70
N VAL A 58 1.58 6.42 9.09
CA VAL A 58 2.88 6.33 9.80
C VAL A 58 2.94 7.25 11.02
N ILE A 59 2.47 8.49 10.86
CA ILE A 59 2.46 9.48 11.95
C ILE A 59 1.55 9.04 13.09
N VAL A 60 0.34 8.57 12.77
CA VAL A 60 -0.64 8.13 13.76
C VAL A 60 -0.15 6.90 14.51
N VAL A 61 0.35 5.89 13.79
CA VAL A 61 0.88 4.67 14.41
C VAL A 61 2.08 4.98 15.31
N ALA A 62 2.98 5.86 14.87
CA ALA A 62 4.10 6.31 15.72
C ALA A 62 3.62 7.09 16.96
N ARG A 63 2.50 7.82 16.86
CA ARG A 63 1.89 8.54 17.99
C ARG A 63 1.24 7.61 19.01
N PHE A 64 0.69 6.49 18.59
CA PHE A 64 -0.01 5.51 19.44
C PHE A 64 0.85 4.31 19.83
N ASP A 65 2.15 4.31 19.50
CA ASP A 65 3.10 3.23 19.75
C ASP A 65 2.68 1.89 19.11
N GLY A 66 1.99 1.96 17.97
CA GLY A 66 1.60 0.79 17.17
C GLY A 66 0.14 0.80 16.70
N LEU A 67 -0.15 0.00 15.68
CA LEU A 67 -1.51 -0.20 15.17
C LEU A 67 -2.43 -0.81 16.23
N GLU A 68 -1.92 -1.79 16.99
CA GLU A 68 -2.70 -2.47 18.03
C GLU A 68 -3.20 -1.48 19.08
N GLN A 69 -2.35 -0.57 19.55
CA GLN A 69 -2.70 0.48 20.51
C GLN A 69 -3.75 1.44 19.95
N LEU A 70 -3.60 1.85 18.69
CA LEU A 70 -4.60 2.68 18.01
C LEU A 70 -5.96 1.97 17.93
N ALA A 71 -5.97 0.74 17.47
CA ALA A 71 -7.19 -0.04 17.27
C ALA A 71 -7.88 -0.45 18.59
N GLN A 72 -7.15 -0.50 19.71
CA GLN A 72 -7.72 -0.78 21.05
C GLN A 72 -8.78 0.24 21.47
N HIS A 73 -8.75 1.47 20.95
CA HIS A 73 -9.81 2.46 21.19
C HIS A 73 -11.16 2.04 20.61
N ALA A 74 -11.16 1.18 19.57
CA ALA A 74 -12.39 0.58 19.04
C ALA A 74 -12.80 -0.72 19.78
N GLY A 75 -11.89 -1.33 20.55
CA GLY A 75 -12.12 -2.52 21.36
C GLY A 75 -10.96 -3.51 21.31
N LYS A 76 -10.69 -4.20 22.43
CA LYS A 76 -9.54 -5.11 22.54
C LYS A 76 -9.59 -6.30 21.55
N LYS A 77 -10.77 -6.92 21.39
CA LYS A 77 -10.95 -8.03 20.43
C LYS A 77 -10.80 -7.56 19.00
N PHE A 78 -11.42 -6.42 18.67
CA PHE A 78 -11.29 -5.80 17.37
C PHE A 78 -9.82 -5.49 17.05
N SER A 79 -9.09 -4.88 17.98
CA SER A 79 -7.68 -4.56 17.82
C SER A 79 -6.84 -5.76 17.41
N LEU A 80 -6.94 -6.86 18.13
CA LEU A 80 -6.20 -8.08 17.81
C LEU A 80 -6.55 -8.63 16.43
N ILE A 81 -7.86 -8.79 16.16
CA ILE A 81 -8.35 -9.33 14.88
C ILE A 81 -7.92 -8.45 13.72
N PHE A 82 -8.17 -7.13 13.82
CA PHE A 82 -7.86 -6.19 12.75
C PHE A 82 -6.35 -6.08 12.51
N THR A 83 -5.54 -6.03 13.57
CA THR A 83 -4.08 -5.98 13.42
C THR A 83 -3.55 -7.24 12.75
N VAL A 84 -3.98 -8.43 13.19
CA VAL A 84 -3.58 -9.70 12.55
C VAL A 84 -4.03 -9.74 11.09
N LEU A 85 -5.26 -9.30 10.79
CA LEU A 85 -5.79 -9.24 9.42
C LEU A 85 -4.95 -8.33 8.53
N ILE A 86 -4.58 -7.14 9.01
CA ILE A 86 -3.70 -6.20 8.29
C ILE A 86 -2.35 -6.86 8.00
N TYR A 87 -1.69 -7.45 9.01
CA TYR A 87 -0.38 -8.06 8.84
C TYR A 87 -0.41 -9.27 7.91
N LEU A 88 -1.47 -10.08 7.95
CA LEU A 88 -1.64 -11.20 7.02
C LEU A 88 -1.93 -10.73 5.60
N SER A 89 -2.75 -9.69 5.43
CA SER A 89 -3.10 -9.17 4.10
C SER A 89 -1.90 -8.55 3.38
N ILE A 90 -1.20 -7.59 4.01
CA ILE A 90 -0.01 -6.97 3.37
C ILE A 90 1.19 -7.90 3.33
N GLY A 91 1.20 -8.91 4.18
CA GLY A 91 2.26 -9.91 4.31
C GLY A 91 2.06 -11.09 3.38
N PRO A 92 2.01 -12.30 3.97
CA PRO A 92 2.02 -13.55 3.20
C PRO A 92 0.76 -13.77 2.35
N GLY A 93 -0.34 -13.06 2.62
CA GLY A 93 -1.58 -13.24 1.85
C GLY A 93 -1.57 -12.57 0.48
N LEU A 94 -1.13 -11.31 0.39
CA LEU A 94 -1.25 -10.51 -0.82
C LEU A 94 0.05 -9.77 -1.19
N GLY A 95 0.59 -8.96 -0.26
CA GLY A 95 1.68 -8.02 -0.57
C GLY A 95 2.99 -8.69 -0.94
N ILE A 96 3.46 -9.64 -0.13
CA ILE A 96 4.73 -10.35 -0.36
C ILE A 96 4.65 -11.26 -1.61
N PRO A 97 3.58 -12.07 -1.81
CA PRO A 97 3.43 -12.85 -3.04
C PRO A 97 3.42 -11.99 -4.30
N ARG A 98 2.70 -10.86 -4.28
CA ARG A 98 2.66 -9.91 -5.40
C ARG A 98 4.04 -9.31 -5.70
N ALA A 99 4.84 -9.04 -4.66
CA ALA A 99 6.20 -8.52 -4.84
C ALA A 99 7.15 -9.49 -5.57
N ALA A 100 6.89 -10.79 -5.56
CA ALA A 100 7.66 -11.77 -6.31
C ALA A 100 7.05 -12.06 -7.69
N SER A 101 5.71 -12.08 -7.83
CA SER A 101 5.04 -12.40 -9.10
C SER A 101 5.18 -11.29 -10.14
N VAL A 102 5.08 -10.01 -9.74
CA VAL A 102 5.16 -8.88 -10.70
C VAL A 102 6.50 -8.82 -11.44
N PRO A 103 7.68 -8.88 -10.79
CA PRO A 103 8.95 -8.89 -11.52
C PRO A 103 9.09 -10.10 -12.46
N PHE A 104 8.57 -11.26 -12.09
CA PHE A 104 8.57 -12.42 -12.97
C PHE A 104 7.76 -12.17 -14.24
N GLU A 105 6.51 -11.74 -14.11
CA GLU A 105 5.64 -11.51 -15.26
C GLU A 105 6.15 -10.41 -16.20
N MET A 106 6.89 -9.42 -15.64
CA MET A 106 7.38 -8.29 -16.42
C MET A 106 8.76 -8.52 -17.04
N ALA A 107 9.64 -9.20 -16.33
CA ALA A 107 11.05 -9.28 -16.69
C ALA A 107 11.47 -10.68 -17.17
N VAL A 108 10.67 -11.72 -16.91
CA VAL A 108 11.04 -13.10 -17.24
C VAL A 108 10.03 -13.73 -18.19
N ALA A 109 8.75 -13.74 -17.84
CA ALA A 109 7.72 -14.45 -18.59
C ALA A 109 7.67 -14.11 -20.10
N PRO A 110 7.79 -12.83 -20.52
CA PRO A 110 7.72 -12.46 -21.92
C PRO A 110 8.88 -12.97 -22.79
N TYR A 111 9.99 -13.36 -22.18
CA TYR A 111 11.22 -13.81 -22.85
C TYR A 111 11.43 -15.33 -22.77
N LEU A 112 10.46 -16.05 -22.22
CA LEU A 112 10.51 -17.50 -22.17
C LEU A 112 10.34 -18.10 -23.59
N PRO A 113 11.05 -19.17 -23.91
CA PRO A 113 10.87 -19.88 -25.18
C PRO A 113 9.43 -20.33 -25.40
N GLN A 114 9.00 -20.37 -26.66
CA GLN A 114 7.68 -20.91 -27.01
C GLN A 114 7.55 -22.35 -26.52
N GLY A 115 6.46 -22.66 -25.78
CA GLY A 115 6.24 -23.95 -25.15
C GLY A 115 6.85 -24.14 -23.77
N ALA A 116 7.55 -23.13 -23.22
CA ALA A 116 8.05 -23.19 -21.86
C ALA A 116 6.89 -23.27 -20.85
N ASN A 117 7.05 -24.12 -19.83
CA ASN A 117 6.07 -24.21 -18.75
C ASN A 117 6.22 -23.01 -17.80
N ILE A 118 5.35 -21.99 -17.98
CA ILE A 118 5.37 -20.75 -17.19
C ILE A 118 5.34 -21.03 -15.68
N ARG A 119 4.58 -22.05 -15.22
CA ARG A 119 4.50 -22.39 -13.79
C ARG A 119 5.85 -22.85 -13.21
N VAL A 120 6.59 -23.64 -13.97
CA VAL A 120 7.92 -24.12 -13.55
C VAL A 120 8.89 -22.94 -13.44
N TRP A 121 8.90 -22.07 -14.45
CA TRP A 121 9.75 -20.87 -14.44
C TRP A 121 9.39 -19.88 -13.34
N MET A 122 8.09 -19.71 -13.06
CA MET A 122 7.60 -18.93 -11.95
C MET A 122 8.08 -19.50 -10.61
N ALA A 123 8.01 -20.83 -10.43
CA ALA A 123 8.48 -21.50 -9.23
C ALA A 123 10.01 -21.33 -9.03
N VAL A 124 10.78 -21.48 -10.10
CA VAL A 124 12.26 -21.28 -10.05
C VAL A 124 12.61 -19.83 -9.73
N TYR A 125 11.98 -18.87 -10.42
CA TYR A 125 12.22 -17.44 -10.18
C TYR A 125 11.84 -17.04 -8.74
N SER A 126 10.63 -17.39 -8.31
CA SER A 126 10.14 -17.04 -6.98
C SER A 126 10.98 -17.70 -5.88
N LEU A 127 11.48 -18.93 -6.10
CA LEU A 127 12.42 -19.57 -5.18
C LEU A 127 13.69 -18.74 -5.03
N VAL A 128 14.32 -18.35 -6.14
CA VAL A 128 15.53 -17.51 -6.10
C VAL A 128 15.27 -16.17 -5.42
N PHE A 129 14.14 -15.50 -5.79
CA PHE A 129 13.73 -14.23 -5.20
C PHE A 129 13.58 -14.34 -3.67
N PHE A 130 12.87 -15.37 -3.19
CA PHE A 130 12.66 -15.57 -1.76
C PHE A 130 13.91 -16.05 -1.02
N LEU A 131 14.82 -16.75 -1.65
CA LEU A 131 16.14 -17.08 -1.05
C LEU A 131 16.98 -15.82 -0.84
N VAL A 132 16.98 -14.89 -1.80
CA VAL A 132 17.65 -13.59 -1.63
C VAL A 132 16.96 -12.77 -0.53
N ALA A 133 15.62 -12.72 -0.51
CA ALA A 133 14.87 -12.06 0.54
C ALA A 133 15.17 -12.65 1.92
N LEU A 134 15.20 -13.98 2.03
CA LEU A 134 15.58 -14.70 3.25
C LEU A 134 16.96 -14.29 3.76
N TRP A 135 17.97 -14.31 2.87
CA TRP A 135 19.32 -13.91 3.24
C TRP A 135 19.39 -12.47 3.77
N LEU A 136 18.64 -11.54 3.15
CA LEU A 136 18.56 -10.15 3.60
C LEU A 136 17.85 -10.04 4.97
N CYS A 137 16.81 -10.83 5.22
CA CYS A 137 16.04 -10.82 6.46
C CYS A 137 16.77 -11.46 7.65
N MET A 138 17.78 -12.32 7.42
CA MET A 138 18.52 -12.94 8.53
C MET A 138 19.37 -11.94 9.34
N THR A 139 19.59 -10.73 8.86
CA THR A 139 20.34 -9.68 9.55
C THR A 139 19.57 -8.36 9.63
N PRO A 140 18.50 -8.29 10.44
CA PRO A 140 17.58 -7.15 10.47
C PRO A 140 18.26 -5.82 10.84
N GLY A 141 19.30 -5.84 11.67
CA GLY A 141 20.05 -4.63 12.06
C GLY A 141 20.80 -3.92 10.91
N LYS A 142 21.00 -4.58 9.77
CA LYS A 142 21.64 -3.99 8.58
C LYS A 142 20.64 -3.51 7.52
N LEU A 143 19.34 -3.64 7.77
CA LEU A 143 18.28 -3.32 6.82
C LEU A 143 18.33 -1.87 6.37
N VAL A 144 18.36 -0.92 7.33
CA VAL A 144 18.40 0.53 7.07
C VAL A 144 19.59 0.89 6.17
N SER A 145 20.76 0.33 6.49
CA SER A 145 21.99 0.60 5.73
C SER A 145 21.92 0.04 4.31
N ARG A 146 21.44 -1.20 4.14
CA ARG A 146 21.37 -1.85 2.82
C ARG A 146 20.32 -1.20 1.92
N ILE A 147 19.13 -0.96 2.45
CA ILE A 147 18.02 -0.36 1.68
C ILE A 147 18.32 1.12 1.42
N GLY A 148 18.57 1.92 2.46
CA GLY A 148 18.70 3.37 2.33
C GLY A 148 19.96 3.85 1.61
N ASN A 149 21.11 3.15 1.75
CA ASN A 149 22.36 3.60 1.14
C ASN A 149 22.55 3.12 -0.30
N PHE A 150 22.00 1.98 -0.68
CA PHE A 150 22.31 1.38 -1.97
C PHE A 150 21.08 1.10 -2.83
N LEU A 151 20.14 0.30 -2.32
CA LEU A 151 19.00 -0.16 -3.13
C LEU A 151 18.07 1.01 -3.56
N THR A 152 17.74 1.91 -2.63
CA THR A 152 16.85 3.05 -2.92
C THR A 152 17.46 4.07 -3.89
N PRO A 153 18.72 4.54 -3.71
CA PRO A 153 19.33 5.45 -4.67
C PRO A 153 19.45 4.83 -6.07
N SER A 154 19.83 3.54 -6.16
CA SER A 154 19.92 2.84 -7.44
C SER A 154 18.57 2.79 -8.16
N LEU A 155 17.50 2.46 -7.43
CA LEU A 155 16.14 2.44 -7.97
C LEU A 155 15.71 3.81 -8.47
N LEU A 156 15.92 4.87 -7.67
CA LEU A 156 15.56 6.24 -8.07
C LEU A 156 16.34 6.71 -9.29
N ILE A 157 17.63 6.39 -9.40
CA ILE A 157 18.45 6.71 -10.57
C ILE A 157 17.88 6.03 -11.83
N LEU A 158 17.52 4.75 -11.74
CA LEU A 158 16.94 4.01 -12.88
C LEU A 158 15.58 4.59 -13.30
N LEU A 159 14.72 4.98 -12.35
CA LEU A 159 13.42 5.59 -12.64
C LEU A 159 13.57 6.99 -13.27
N VAL A 160 14.47 7.81 -12.75
CA VAL A 160 14.77 9.13 -13.32
C VAL A 160 15.37 8.99 -14.72
N PHE A 161 16.29 8.04 -14.92
CA PHE A 161 16.86 7.73 -16.22
C PHE A 161 15.78 7.31 -17.23
N LEU A 162 14.86 6.43 -16.83
CA LEU A 162 13.73 6.04 -17.66
C LEU A 162 12.87 7.23 -18.04
N PHE A 163 12.50 8.07 -17.07
CA PHE A 163 11.67 9.24 -17.29
C PHE A 163 12.33 10.29 -18.22
N ILE A 164 13.60 10.60 -17.98
CA ILE A 164 14.38 11.51 -18.84
C ILE A 164 14.45 10.97 -20.28
N SER A 165 14.72 9.66 -20.43
CA SER A 165 14.72 9.03 -21.75
C SER A 165 13.38 9.13 -22.46
N PHE A 166 12.27 9.01 -21.71
CA PHE A 166 10.93 9.20 -22.24
C PHE A 166 10.69 10.64 -22.69
N LEU A 167 11.13 11.64 -21.95
CA LEU A 167 10.97 13.04 -22.33
C LEU A 167 11.67 13.39 -23.65
N PHE A 168 12.80 12.75 -23.96
CA PHE A 168 13.54 13.01 -25.18
C PHE A 168 13.13 12.16 -26.40
N ARG A 169 12.61 10.95 -26.18
CA ARG A 169 12.37 9.96 -27.24
C ARG A 169 10.96 9.34 -27.21
N GLY A 170 10.17 9.63 -26.18
CA GLY A 170 8.83 9.07 -26.04
C GLY A 170 7.88 9.64 -27.07
N GLN A 171 6.98 8.79 -27.56
CA GLN A 171 5.87 9.25 -28.38
C GLN A 171 4.78 9.80 -27.46
N VAL A 172 4.16 10.90 -27.88
CA VAL A 172 3.12 11.58 -27.11
C VAL A 172 1.86 11.67 -27.95
N ASN A 173 0.84 10.93 -27.51
CA ASN A 173 -0.53 11.06 -28.01
C ASN A 173 -1.47 10.81 -26.83
N ILE A 174 -2.25 11.83 -26.44
CA ILE A 174 -3.13 11.77 -25.28
C ILE A 174 -4.55 11.48 -25.76
N ALA A 175 -5.08 10.32 -25.37
CA ALA A 175 -6.45 9.90 -25.68
C ALA A 175 -7.48 10.53 -24.75
N ALA A 176 -8.76 10.41 -25.13
CA ALA A 176 -9.88 10.67 -24.23
C ALA A 176 -9.89 9.66 -23.06
N PRO A 177 -10.42 10.04 -21.88
CA PRO A 177 -10.47 9.15 -20.75
C PRO A 177 -11.44 7.98 -20.99
N GLN A 178 -11.14 6.81 -20.40
CA GLN A 178 -12.07 5.69 -20.36
C GLN A 178 -13.31 6.04 -19.53
N THR A 179 -14.41 5.30 -19.74
CA THR A 179 -15.74 5.60 -19.18
C THR A 179 -15.70 5.91 -17.67
N GLU A 180 -15.01 5.10 -16.88
CA GLU A 180 -14.91 5.30 -15.43
C GLU A 180 -14.15 6.57 -15.04
N TYR A 181 -13.13 6.95 -15.81
CA TYR A 181 -12.35 8.16 -15.59
C TYR A 181 -12.98 9.40 -16.21
N SER A 182 -13.92 9.27 -17.14
CA SER A 182 -14.68 10.41 -17.67
C SER A 182 -15.75 10.88 -16.68
N ALA A 183 -16.43 9.95 -16.01
CA ALA A 183 -17.52 10.26 -15.09
C ALA A 183 -17.03 10.85 -13.75
N ALA A 184 -16.03 10.21 -13.12
CA ALA A 184 -15.56 10.58 -11.78
C ALA A 184 -14.05 10.35 -11.61
N PRO A 185 -13.18 11.09 -12.32
CA PRO A 185 -11.74 10.79 -12.37
C PRO A 185 -11.07 10.83 -10.99
N PHE A 186 -11.44 11.78 -10.13
CA PHE A 186 -10.90 11.89 -8.77
C PHE A 186 -11.25 10.66 -7.92
N LEU A 187 -12.52 10.24 -7.91
CA LEU A 187 -12.98 9.09 -7.12
C LEU A 187 -12.36 7.79 -7.64
N LYS A 188 -12.28 7.62 -8.96
CA LYS A 188 -11.61 6.47 -9.56
C LYS A 188 -10.13 6.43 -9.19
N GLY A 189 -9.42 7.56 -9.32
CA GLY A 189 -8.03 7.66 -8.90
C GLY A 189 -7.83 7.38 -7.42
N PHE A 190 -8.75 7.85 -6.55
CA PHE A 190 -8.72 7.59 -5.11
C PHE A 190 -8.85 6.08 -4.80
N SER A 191 -9.77 5.38 -5.47
CA SER A 191 -9.92 3.93 -5.28
C SER A 191 -8.76 3.12 -5.88
N GLU A 192 -8.18 3.56 -7.00
CA GLU A 192 -6.96 2.95 -7.55
C GLU A 192 -5.77 3.05 -6.60
N GLY A 193 -5.69 4.13 -5.81
CA GLY A 193 -4.67 4.27 -4.79
C GLY A 193 -4.76 3.20 -3.68
N TYR A 194 -5.92 2.56 -3.44
CA TYR A 194 -6.02 1.42 -2.52
C TYR A 194 -5.15 0.24 -2.97
N GLN A 195 -5.04 0.05 -4.28
CA GLN A 195 -4.34 -1.09 -4.85
C GLN A 195 -2.82 -1.03 -4.65
N THR A 196 -2.25 0.14 -4.31
CA THR A 196 -0.84 0.25 -3.91
C THR A 196 -0.58 -0.45 -2.57
N MET A 197 -1.60 -0.57 -1.71
CA MET A 197 -1.54 -1.10 -0.33
C MET A 197 -0.75 -0.23 0.65
N ASP A 198 -0.33 0.97 0.26
CA ASP A 198 0.56 1.83 1.05
C ASP A 198 -0.07 2.29 2.37
N THR A 199 -1.37 2.62 2.37
CA THR A 199 -2.07 3.04 3.60
C THR A 199 -2.09 1.92 4.65
N ILE A 200 -2.33 0.68 4.21
CA ILE A 200 -2.33 -0.48 5.11
C ILE A 200 -0.89 -0.79 5.55
N ALA A 201 0.08 -0.70 4.64
CA ALA A 201 1.49 -0.88 4.94
C ALA A 201 2.01 0.18 5.93
N ALA A 202 1.51 1.42 5.85
CA ALA A 202 1.84 2.49 6.78
C ALA A 202 1.49 2.17 8.24
N LEU A 203 0.37 1.47 8.45
CA LEU A 203 -0.04 1.02 9.77
C LEU A 203 0.95 0.02 10.40
N ASN A 204 1.71 -0.67 9.55
CA ASN A 204 2.80 -1.56 9.96
C ASN A 204 4.13 -0.78 10.08
N PHE A 205 4.49 0.01 9.08
CA PHE A 205 5.81 0.65 9.00
C PHE A 205 6.01 1.79 10.01
N GLY A 206 4.95 2.36 10.55
CA GLY A 206 5.05 3.38 11.60
C GLY A 206 5.86 2.91 12.81
N LEU A 207 5.67 1.65 13.22
CA LEU A 207 6.45 1.04 14.31
C LEU A 207 7.90 0.78 13.88
N VAL A 208 8.15 0.34 12.64
CA VAL A 208 9.50 0.12 12.10
C VAL A 208 10.32 1.41 12.13
N ILE A 209 9.71 2.53 11.74
CA ILE A 209 10.38 3.84 11.78
C ILE A 209 10.65 4.28 13.21
N ALA A 210 9.69 4.11 14.12
CA ALA A 210 9.87 4.47 15.53
C ALA A 210 11.01 3.67 16.19
N THR A 211 11.07 2.37 15.97
CA THR A 211 12.15 1.50 16.48
C THR A 211 13.50 1.84 15.84
N THR A 212 13.53 2.16 14.56
CA THR A 212 14.75 2.60 13.86
C THR A 212 15.28 3.91 14.44
N LEU A 213 14.41 4.90 14.68
CA LEU A 213 14.79 6.15 15.33
C LEU A 213 15.34 5.91 16.74
N GLY A 214 14.73 4.98 17.49
CA GLY A 214 15.21 4.52 18.79
C GLY A 214 16.65 3.96 18.74
N SER A 215 16.96 3.14 17.72
CA SER A 215 18.31 2.59 17.53
C SER A 215 19.37 3.67 17.22
N PHE A 216 18.97 4.84 16.72
CA PHE A 216 19.84 6.00 16.54
C PHE A 216 19.97 6.90 17.80
N GLY A 217 19.41 6.45 18.92
CA GLY A 217 19.52 7.13 20.22
C GLY A 217 18.40 8.16 20.50
N LEU A 218 17.33 8.16 19.71
CA LEU A 218 16.15 9.00 19.97
C LEU A 218 15.18 8.23 20.88
N THR A 219 15.18 8.53 22.16
CA THR A 219 14.33 7.88 23.17
C THR A 219 13.11 8.71 23.57
N GLU A 220 13.19 10.03 23.42
CA GLU A 220 12.08 10.91 23.74
C GLU A 220 10.96 10.80 22.69
N ARG A 221 9.75 10.47 23.13
CA ARG A 221 8.56 10.33 22.29
C ARG A 221 8.30 11.51 21.36
N LYS A 222 8.53 12.74 21.85
CA LYS A 222 8.36 13.99 21.09
C LYS A 222 9.36 14.07 19.94
N ASP A 223 10.61 13.68 20.17
CA ASP A 223 11.67 13.70 19.16
C ASP A 223 11.44 12.58 18.12
N VAL A 224 11.07 11.37 18.55
CA VAL A 224 10.70 10.26 17.66
C VAL A 224 9.57 10.70 16.73
N LEU A 225 8.47 11.25 17.28
CA LEU A 225 7.35 11.71 16.48
C LEU A 225 7.75 12.81 15.50
N ARG A 226 8.53 13.81 15.93
CA ARG A 226 8.99 14.90 15.06
C ARG A 226 9.82 14.39 13.88
N HIS A 227 10.71 13.42 14.11
CA HIS A 227 11.55 12.87 13.06
C HIS A 227 10.76 11.90 12.17
N THR A 228 9.80 11.17 12.70
CA THR A 228 8.85 10.35 11.92
C THR A 228 8.04 11.22 10.95
N VAL A 229 7.50 12.35 11.41
CA VAL A 229 6.80 13.31 10.53
C VAL A 229 7.69 13.80 9.41
N LYS A 230 8.94 14.19 9.72
CA LYS A 230 9.89 14.64 8.69
C LYS A 230 10.21 13.52 7.68
N ALA A 231 10.48 12.31 8.16
CA ALA A 231 10.76 11.16 7.30
C ALA A 231 9.56 10.84 6.40
N GLY A 232 8.35 10.86 6.96
CA GLY A 232 7.11 10.65 6.21
C GLY A 232 6.90 11.69 5.12
N LEU A 233 7.10 12.98 5.43
CA LEU A 233 6.95 14.05 4.44
C LEU A 233 7.97 13.94 3.31
N PHE A 234 9.24 13.65 3.61
CA PHE A 234 10.27 13.45 2.58
C PHE A 234 9.99 12.21 1.72
N ALA A 235 9.62 11.08 2.34
CA ALA A 235 9.25 9.88 1.61
C ALA A 235 8.01 10.12 0.72
N GLY A 236 6.98 10.81 1.24
CA GLY A 236 5.79 11.18 0.50
C GLY A 236 6.08 12.11 -0.68
N LEU A 237 7.01 13.08 -0.52
CA LEU A 237 7.43 13.94 -1.63
C LEU A 237 8.09 13.14 -2.77
N ILE A 238 8.99 12.22 -2.42
CA ILE A 238 9.66 11.35 -3.40
C ILE A 238 8.63 10.43 -4.08
N LEU A 239 7.71 9.81 -3.31
CA LEU A 239 6.63 8.99 -3.85
C LEU A 239 5.76 9.79 -4.84
N SER A 240 5.35 11.01 -4.45
CA SER A 240 4.54 11.88 -5.33
C SER A 240 5.27 12.20 -6.63
N ALA A 241 6.56 12.53 -6.56
CA ALA A 241 7.35 12.83 -7.75
C ALA A 241 7.43 11.60 -8.68
N VAL A 242 7.71 10.42 -8.14
CA VAL A 242 7.80 9.18 -8.93
C VAL A 242 6.43 8.81 -9.53
N TYR A 243 5.34 8.93 -8.76
CA TYR A 243 3.99 8.64 -9.27
C TYR A 243 3.58 9.61 -10.40
N MET A 244 3.90 10.89 -10.25
CA MET A 244 3.66 11.88 -11.33
C MET A 244 4.48 11.56 -12.59
N MET A 245 5.74 11.15 -12.45
CA MET A 245 6.57 10.74 -13.59
C MET A 245 5.95 9.52 -14.30
N LEU A 246 5.60 8.48 -13.56
CA LEU A 246 5.04 7.24 -14.12
C LEU A 246 3.65 7.46 -14.75
N SER A 247 2.77 8.23 -14.09
CA SER A 247 1.45 8.52 -14.63
C SER A 247 1.51 9.46 -15.87
N TYR A 248 2.47 10.38 -15.90
CA TYR A 248 2.71 11.22 -17.08
C TYR A 248 3.13 10.38 -18.29
N MET A 249 4.02 9.42 -18.10
CA MET A 249 4.41 8.47 -19.15
C MET A 249 3.20 7.68 -19.65
N GLY A 250 2.36 7.17 -18.73
CA GLY A 250 1.10 6.50 -19.08
C GLY A 250 0.13 7.39 -19.84
N MET A 251 -0.08 8.61 -19.38
CA MET A 251 -0.94 9.62 -20.03
C MET A 251 -0.49 9.92 -21.46
N CYS A 252 0.79 10.21 -21.65
CA CYS A 252 1.35 10.53 -22.96
C CYS A 252 1.26 9.35 -23.94
N SER A 253 1.26 8.12 -23.44
CA SER A 253 1.16 6.91 -24.26
C SER A 253 -0.27 6.41 -24.45
N SER A 254 -1.28 7.08 -23.88
CA SER A 254 -2.67 6.62 -23.88
C SER A 254 -3.31 6.52 -25.27
N GLY A 255 -2.88 7.33 -26.23
CA GLY A 255 -3.30 7.27 -27.63
C GLY A 255 -2.25 6.66 -28.56
N VAL A 256 -1.11 6.18 -28.01
CA VAL A 256 -0.05 5.52 -28.79
C VAL A 256 -0.24 4.01 -28.81
N TYR A 257 -0.66 3.44 -27.68
CA TYR A 257 -0.89 2.00 -27.51
C TYR A 257 -2.32 1.75 -27.11
N ASP A 258 -2.84 0.59 -27.51
CA ASP A 258 -4.09 0.05 -26.95
C ASP A 258 -3.98 -0.10 -25.44
N ILE A 259 -5.11 0.02 -24.74
CA ILE A 259 -5.16 -0.14 -23.29
C ILE A 259 -4.68 -1.54 -22.93
N GLN A 260 -3.69 -1.58 -22.05
CA GLN A 260 -3.08 -2.80 -21.60
C GLN A 260 -3.90 -3.43 -20.45
N GLU A 261 -3.69 -4.73 -20.18
CA GLU A 261 -4.35 -5.43 -19.07
C GLU A 261 -3.98 -4.88 -17.70
N ASN A 262 -2.76 -4.34 -17.58
CA ASN A 262 -2.27 -3.70 -16.35
C ASN A 262 -1.10 -2.75 -16.66
N GLY A 263 -0.75 -1.90 -15.69
CA GLY A 263 0.28 -0.88 -15.89
C GLY A 263 1.71 -1.39 -16.02
N ALA A 264 1.95 -2.64 -15.73
CA ALA A 264 3.24 -3.24 -15.98
C ALA A 264 3.46 -3.49 -17.47
N TRP A 265 2.42 -3.94 -18.17
CA TRP A 265 2.41 -4.02 -19.64
C TRP A 265 2.50 -2.64 -20.28
N THR A 266 1.84 -1.62 -19.71
CA THR A 266 1.98 -0.22 -20.15
C THR A 266 3.45 0.23 -20.10
N LEU A 267 4.13 0.02 -18.96
CA LEU A 267 5.56 0.34 -18.83
C LEU A 267 6.42 -0.46 -19.80
N ARG A 268 6.11 -1.72 -20.03
CA ARG A 268 6.83 -2.56 -20.98
C ARG A 268 6.74 -2.01 -22.40
N CYS A 269 5.56 -1.61 -22.86
CA CYS A 269 5.38 -1.00 -24.18
C CYS A 269 6.24 0.27 -24.33
N ILE A 270 6.19 1.14 -23.30
CA ILE A 270 6.97 2.38 -23.29
C ILE A 270 8.48 2.09 -23.33
N VAL A 271 8.95 1.18 -22.48
CA VAL A 271 10.38 0.86 -22.38
C VAL A 271 10.90 0.14 -23.63
N PHE A 272 10.09 -0.74 -24.22
CA PHE A 272 10.44 -1.41 -25.47
C PHE A 272 10.54 -0.39 -26.63
N GLN A 273 9.65 0.58 -26.70
CA GLN A 273 9.74 1.67 -27.68
C GLN A 273 11.02 2.49 -27.51
N LEU A 274 11.44 2.78 -26.27
CA LEU A 274 12.60 3.63 -26.01
C LEU A 274 13.93 2.92 -26.22
N PHE A 275 14.02 1.64 -25.86
CA PHE A 275 15.30 0.92 -25.75
C PHE A 275 15.32 -0.41 -26.51
N GLY A 276 14.20 -0.87 -27.09
CA GLY A 276 14.08 -2.19 -27.68
C GLY A 276 14.27 -3.32 -26.67
N GLU A 277 14.83 -4.44 -27.12
CA GLU A 277 15.13 -5.62 -26.26
C GLU A 277 15.98 -5.33 -25.03
N PRO A 278 17.04 -4.49 -25.08
CA PRO A 278 17.79 -4.12 -23.88
C PRO A 278 16.97 -3.46 -22.78
N GLY A 279 15.84 -2.85 -23.10
CA GLY A 279 14.90 -2.27 -22.12
C GLY A 279 14.37 -3.28 -21.11
N ALA A 280 14.31 -4.56 -21.48
CA ALA A 280 13.90 -5.64 -20.57
C ALA A 280 14.80 -5.72 -19.32
N TYR A 281 16.11 -5.58 -19.48
CA TYR A 281 17.05 -5.59 -18.35
C TYR A 281 16.83 -4.38 -17.43
N LEU A 282 16.51 -3.21 -17.98
CA LEU A 282 16.17 -2.01 -17.22
C LEU A 282 14.91 -2.24 -16.38
N LEU A 283 13.84 -2.78 -16.99
CA LEU A 283 12.61 -3.12 -16.27
C LEU A 283 12.85 -4.18 -15.20
N ALA A 284 13.60 -5.25 -15.54
CA ALA A 284 13.95 -6.30 -14.59
C ALA A 284 14.65 -5.72 -13.35
N ALA A 285 15.60 -4.81 -13.54
CA ALA A 285 16.32 -4.17 -12.45
C ALA A 285 15.38 -3.29 -11.61
N ILE A 286 14.55 -2.45 -12.24
CA ILE A 286 13.60 -1.57 -11.54
C ILE A 286 12.61 -2.38 -10.72
N PHE A 287 11.92 -3.36 -11.35
CA PHE A 287 10.90 -4.16 -10.65
C PHE A 287 11.51 -5.01 -9.54
N THR A 288 12.66 -5.66 -9.79
CA THR A 288 13.32 -6.50 -8.78
C THR A 288 13.78 -5.67 -7.58
N LEU A 289 14.42 -4.52 -7.80
CA LEU A 289 14.86 -3.65 -6.70
C LEU A 289 13.69 -3.12 -5.87
N ALA A 290 12.66 -2.59 -6.52
CA ALA A 290 11.47 -2.07 -5.83
C ALA A 290 10.76 -3.15 -5.02
N CYS A 291 10.50 -4.30 -5.65
CA CYS A 291 9.77 -5.39 -5.01
C CYS A 291 10.57 -6.07 -3.90
N LEU A 292 11.89 -6.24 -4.07
CA LEU A 292 12.74 -6.87 -3.07
C LEU A 292 12.84 -6.01 -1.80
N THR A 293 12.98 -4.68 -1.93
CA THR A 293 13.07 -3.78 -0.78
C THR A 293 11.81 -3.79 0.07
N THR A 294 10.65 -3.66 -0.56
CA THR A 294 9.35 -3.73 0.13
C THR A 294 9.10 -5.10 0.74
N CYS A 295 9.39 -6.18 -0.01
CA CYS A 295 9.25 -7.56 0.45
C CYS A 295 10.06 -7.81 1.73
N VAL A 296 11.34 -7.45 1.74
CA VAL A 296 12.22 -7.59 2.90
C VAL A 296 11.72 -6.77 4.09
N GLY A 297 11.25 -5.56 3.85
CA GLY A 297 10.64 -4.70 4.87
C GLY A 297 9.42 -5.34 5.52
N LEU A 298 8.50 -5.85 4.70
CA LEU A 298 7.29 -6.55 5.17
C LEU A 298 7.63 -7.82 5.95
N ILE A 299 8.48 -8.70 5.41
CA ILE A 299 8.89 -9.93 6.10
C ILE A 299 9.46 -9.62 7.48
N ASN A 300 10.38 -8.65 7.58
CA ASN A 300 10.98 -8.27 8.86
C ASN A 300 9.93 -7.77 9.86
N SER A 301 9.12 -6.82 9.46
CA SER A 301 8.13 -6.19 10.34
C SER A 301 7.10 -7.19 10.84
N ILE A 302 6.57 -8.03 9.94
CA ILE A 302 5.55 -9.03 10.25
C ILE A 302 6.14 -10.13 11.13
N SER A 303 7.35 -10.59 10.83
CA SER A 303 8.04 -11.60 11.66
C SER A 303 8.34 -11.09 13.06
N GLN A 304 8.70 -9.81 13.21
CA GLN A 304 8.87 -9.19 14.53
C GLN A 304 7.54 -9.15 15.29
N TYR A 305 6.46 -8.67 14.67
CA TYR A 305 5.14 -8.62 15.29
C TYR A 305 4.69 -10.00 15.79
N PHE A 306 4.70 -11.01 14.90
CA PHE A 306 4.27 -12.35 15.29
C PHE A 306 5.19 -13.03 16.30
N SER A 307 6.48 -12.72 16.32
CA SER A 307 7.39 -13.25 17.36
C SER A 307 7.09 -12.65 18.75
N HIS A 308 6.57 -11.42 18.81
CA HIS A 308 6.08 -10.83 20.06
C HIS A 308 4.72 -11.40 20.45
N LEU A 309 3.81 -11.57 19.51
CA LEU A 309 2.46 -12.09 19.76
C LEU A 309 2.51 -13.58 20.20
N PHE A 310 3.38 -14.38 19.57
CA PHE A 310 3.57 -15.80 19.85
C PHE A 310 5.00 -16.07 20.32
N SER A 311 5.29 -15.79 21.57
CA SER A 311 6.64 -15.88 22.16
C SER A 311 7.32 -17.25 22.06
N ARG A 312 6.55 -18.32 21.81
CA ARG A 312 7.08 -19.71 21.61
C ARG A 312 7.78 -19.88 20.25
N ILE A 313 7.52 -19.00 19.29
CA ILE A 313 8.06 -19.09 17.92
C ILE A 313 9.03 -17.94 17.72
N SER A 314 10.31 -18.27 17.46
CA SER A 314 11.35 -17.27 17.27
C SER A 314 11.16 -16.48 15.97
N TYR A 315 11.72 -15.26 15.92
CA TYR A 315 11.76 -14.41 14.73
C TYR A 315 12.18 -15.16 13.45
N ARG A 316 13.27 -15.97 13.54
CA ARG A 316 13.76 -16.73 12.38
C ARG A 316 12.74 -17.74 11.86
N LYS A 317 12.05 -18.44 12.76
CA LYS A 317 11.00 -19.40 12.37
C LYS A 317 9.82 -18.67 11.67
N TRP A 318 9.44 -17.50 12.17
CA TRP A 318 8.42 -16.69 11.52
C TRP A 318 8.85 -16.22 10.13
N VAL A 319 10.10 -15.82 9.93
CA VAL A 319 10.62 -15.49 8.59
C VAL A 319 10.47 -16.67 7.62
N PHE A 320 10.84 -17.89 8.03
CA PHE A 320 10.67 -19.09 7.20
C PHE A 320 9.19 -19.38 6.89
N LEU A 321 8.31 -19.29 7.89
CA LEU A 321 6.86 -19.52 7.70
C LEU A 321 6.24 -18.52 6.74
N ILE A 322 6.54 -17.23 6.90
CA ILE A 322 6.02 -16.17 6.05
C ILE A 322 6.52 -16.34 4.61
N ILE A 323 7.80 -16.60 4.42
CA ILE A 323 8.39 -16.82 3.09
C ILE A 323 7.79 -18.08 2.46
N GLY A 324 7.71 -19.20 3.17
CA GLY A 324 7.16 -20.45 2.66
C GLY A 324 5.71 -20.30 2.21
N PHE A 325 4.87 -19.65 3.02
CA PHE A 325 3.47 -19.39 2.66
C PHE A 325 3.36 -18.42 1.46
N SER A 326 4.16 -17.35 1.46
CA SER A 326 4.20 -16.39 0.35
C SER A 326 4.67 -17.03 -0.96
N PHE A 327 5.62 -17.95 -0.90
CA PHE A 327 6.07 -18.74 -2.05
C PHE A 327 4.93 -19.56 -2.65
N LEU A 328 4.12 -20.22 -1.81
CA LEU A 328 2.97 -21.00 -2.28
C LEU A 328 1.94 -20.11 -2.98
N ILE A 329 1.56 -18.98 -2.36
CA ILE A 329 0.58 -18.04 -2.92
C ILE A 329 1.12 -17.38 -4.20
N CYS A 330 2.41 -17.00 -4.24
CA CYS A 330 3.03 -16.38 -5.40
C CYS A 330 2.86 -17.25 -6.67
N ASN A 331 2.95 -18.57 -6.53
CA ASN A 331 2.83 -19.51 -7.65
C ASN A 331 1.39 -19.69 -8.17
N LEU A 332 0.39 -19.02 -7.60
CA LEU A 332 -0.95 -18.91 -8.18
C LEU A 332 -1.00 -17.96 -9.39
N GLY A 333 0.01 -17.09 -9.52
CA GLY A 333 0.09 -16.07 -10.57
C GLY A 333 -0.51 -14.71 -10.16
N LEU A 334 -0.05 -13.64 -10.83
CA LEU A 334 -0.41 -12.27 -10.48
C LEU A 334 -1.92 -12.00 -10.63
N THR A 335 -2.54 -12.47 -11.72
CA THR A 335 -3.96 -12.24 -11.98
C THR A 335 -4.85 -12.80 -10.86
N VAL A 336 -4.55 -14.01 -10.36
CA VAL A 336 -5.28 -14.62 -9.24
C VAL A 336 -5.04 -13.84 -7.95
N ILE A 337 -3.80 -13.42 -7.69
CA ILE A 337 -3.48 -12.61 -6.50
C ILE A 337 -4.24 -11.27 -6.54
N LEU A 338 -4.29 -10.60 -7.68
CA LEU A 338 -5.02 -9.33 -7.84
C LEU A 338 -6.52 -9.51 -7.65
N SER A 339 -7.12 -10.56 -8.24
CA SER A 339 -8.57 -10.82 -8.10
C SER A 339 -9.00 -11.07 -6.65
N ILE A 340 -8.16 -11.73 -5.85
CA ILE A 340 -8.40 -11.94 -4.42
C ILE A 340 -8.12 -10.66 -3.62
N SER A 341 -7.14 -9.85 -4.05
CA SER A 341 -6.74 -8.64 -3.35
C SER A 341 -7.85 -7.58 -3.33
N ILE A 342 -8.52 -7.37 -4.45
CA ILE A 342 -9.51 -6.28 -4.61
C ILE A 342 -10.63 -6.33 -3.55
N PRO A 343 -11.38 -7.43 -3.37
CA PRO A 343 -12.44 -7.47 -2.37
C PRO A 343 -11.90 -7.39 -0.93
N ILE A 344 -10.73 -8.00 -0.64
CA ILE A 344 -10.11 -7.89 0.69
C ILE A 344 -9.75 -6.44 1.00
N LEU A 345 -9.15 -5.72 0.05
CA LEU A 345 -8.79 -4.32 0.23
C LEU A 345 -10.04 -3.45 0.38
N ASN A 346 -11.08 -3.68 -0.41
CA ASN A 346 -12.35 -2.97 -0.28
C ASN A 346 -12.98 -3.13 1.11
N ALA A 347 -12.80 -4.28 1.76
CA ALA A 347 -13.28 -4.51 3.12
C ALA A 347 -12.42 -3.79 4.19
N ILE A 348 -11.10 -3.78 4.02
CA ILE A 348 -10.15 -3.35 5.07
C ILE A 348 -9.84 -1.85 5.00
N TYR A 349 -9.71 -1.28 3.78
CA TYR A 349 -9.26 0.09 3.60
C TYR A 349 -10.14 1.14 4.25
N PRO A 350 -11.49 1.11 4.14
CA PRO A 350 -12.35 2.08 4.81
C PRO A 350 -12.14 2.10 6.33
N ILE A 351 -11.98 0.93 6.93
CA ILE A 351 -11.72 0.80 8.38
C ILE A 351 -10.37 1.43 8.74
N ALA A 352 -9.33 1.15 7.94
CA ALA A 352 -7.99 1.71 8.13
C ALA A 352 -7.99 3.24 8.02
N ILE A 353 -8.68 3.78 7.00
CA ILE A 353 -8.81 5.23 6.79
C ILE A 353 -9.50 5.89 7.98
N VAL A 354 -10.63 5.33 8.42
CA VAL A 354 -11.37 5.85 9.57
C VAL A 354 -10.52 5.82 10.83
N LEU A 355 -9.78 4.73 11.09
CA LEU A 355 -8.86 4.66 12.24
C LEU A 355 -7.77 5.72 12.18
N ILE A 356 -7.19 5.97 10.99
CA ILE A 356 -6.17 7.02 10.80
C ILE A 356 -6.79 8.40 11.08
N LEU A 357 -7.95 8.71 10.50
CA LEU A 357 -8.62 10.01 10.68
C LEU A 357 -9.03 10.25 12.13
N LEU A 358 -9.60 9.26 12.81
CA LEU A 358 -9.92 9.33 14.23
C LEU A 358 -8.64 9.46 15.08
N GLY A 359 -7.56 8.79 14.71
CA GLY A 359 -6.27 8.86 15.39
C GLY A 359 -5.62 10.25 15.29
N ILE A 360 -5.68 10.90 14.12
CA ILE A 360 -5.20 12.28 13.95
C ILE A 360 -6.01 13.23 14.82
N THR A 361 -7.31 13.10 14.79
CA THR A 361 -8.26 13.95 15.50
C THR A 361 -8.52 13.47 16.94
N HIS A 362 -7.74 12.53 17.46
CA HIS A 362 -7.94 11.87 18.75
C HIS A 362 -8.17 12.88 19.90
N ARG A 363 -7.48 14.03 19.92
CA ARG A 363 -7.65 15.05 20.95
C ARG A 363 -9.10 15.54 21.07
N VAL A 364 -9.87 15.54 19.98
CA VAL A 364 -11.29 15.96 19.96
C VAL A 364 -12.17 14.90 20.59
N TRP A 365 -11.80 13.61 20.42
CA TRP A 365 -12.61 12.45 20.80
C TRP A 365 -12.14 11.77 22.09
N ALA A 366 -11.00 12.19 22.68
CA ALA A 366 -10.32 11.48 23.78
C ALA A 366 -11.24 11.22 24.99
N THR A 367 -12.20 12.11 25.24
CA THR A 367 -13.18 11.98 26.34
C THR A 367 -14.41 11.15 25.98
N ASN A 368 -14.62 10.83 24.70
CA ASN A 368 -15.79 10.10 24.21
C ASN A 368 -15.43 8.67 23.80
N ARG A 369 -15.59 7.72 24.71
CA ARG A 369 -15.29 6.30 24.49
C ARG A 369 -16.14 5.62 23.42
N TYR A 370 -17.23 6.23 22.96
CA TYR A 370 -18.16 5.64 21.99
C TYR A 370 -17.80 5.93 20.54
N VAL A 371 -17.01 6.96 20.25
CA VAL A 371 -16.69 7.40 18.88
C VAL A 371 -15.98 6.30 18.10
N TYR A 372 -14.87 5.77 18.61
CA TYR A 372 -14.11 4.76 17.90
C TYR A 372 -14.92 3.48 17.63
N PRO A 373 -15.54 2.82 18.64
CA PRO A 373 -16.28 1.58 18.39
C PRO A 373 -17.43 1.73 17.41
N ILE A 374 -18.22 2.81 17.53
CA ILE A 374 -19.42 3.00 16.72
C ILE A 374 -19.06 3.32 15.28
N VAL A 375 -18.14 4.28 15.06
CA VAL A 375 -17.75 4.69 13.71
C VAL A 375 -17.04 3.55 12.99
N VAL A 376 -16.13 2.87 13.66
CA VAL A 376 -15.40 1.72 13.08
C VAL A 376 -16.33 0.56 12.76
N ALA A 377 -17.29 0.24 13.65
CA ALA A 377 -18.24 -0.85 13.41
C ALA A 377 -19.15 -0.54 12.22
N GLY A 378 -19.75 0.67 12.18
CA GLY A 378 -20.61 1.05 11.06
C GLY A 378 -19.87 1.07 9.72
N THR A 379 -18.68 1.64 9.69
CA THR A 379 -17.81 1.61 8.50
C THR A 379 -17.49 0.18 8.09
N GLY A 380 -17.12 -0.68 9.05
CA GLY A 380 -16.74 -2.07 8.80
C GLY A 380 -17.89 -2.88 8.21
N VAL A 381 -19.13 -2.71 8.69
CA VAL A 381 -20.28 -3.40 8.13
C VAL A 381 -20.48 -3.05 6.66
N VAL A 382 -20.49 -1.76 6.32
CA VAL A 382 -20.71 -1.33 4.93
C VAL A 382 -19.57 -1.72 4.02
N SER A 383 -18.32 -1.61 4.47
CA SER A 383 -17.16 -2.00 3.65
C SER A 383 -17.10 -3.50 3.39
N VAL A 384 -17.49 -4.33 4.37
CA VAL A 384 -17.59 -5.79 4.17
C VAL A 384 -18.73 -6.11 3.21
N LEU A 385 -19.90 -5.47 3.35
CA LEU A 385 -21.01 -5.67 2.40
C LEU A 385 -20.63 -5.26 0.98
N TYR A 386 -19.92 -4.13 0.82
CA TYR A 386 -19.41 -3.72 -0.49
C TYR A 386 -18.42 -4.74 -1.08
N ALA A 387 -17.53 -5.29 -0.26
CA ALA A 387 -16.60 -6.32 -0.70
C ALA A 387 -17.32 -7.62 -1.13
N LEU A 388 -18.39 -8.01 -0.44
CA LEU A 388 -19.22 -9.16 -0.82
C LEU A 388 -20.02 -8.88 -2.11
N ASP A 389 -20.49 -7.65 -2.29
CA ASP A 389 -21.17 -7.21 -3.51
C ASP A 389 -20.26 -7.26 -4.74
N THR A 390 -18.99 -6.82 -4.59
CA THR A 390 -17.98 -6.94 -5.66
C THR A 390 -17.65 -8.39 -6.04
N LEU A 391 -17.96 -9.36 -5.16
CA LEU A 391 -17.88 -10.80 -5.43
C LEU A 391 -19.19 -11.35 -6.04
N HIS A 392 -20.16 -10.48 -6.35
CA HIS A 392 -21.48 -10.85 -6.88
C HIS A 392 -22.26 -11.83 -5.99
N LEU A 393 -22.04 -11.77 -4.68
CA LEU A 393 -22.80 -12.58 -3.73
C LEU A 393 -24.20 -11.97 -3.47
N PRO A 394 -25.25 -12.78 -3.41
CA PRO A 394 -26.60 -12.27 -3.22
C PRO A 394 -26.79 -11.70 -1.79
N LEU A 395 -26.83 -10.38 -1.67
CA LEU A 395 -26.98 -9.67 -0.38
C LEU A 395 -28.44 -9.44 0.03
N GLY A 396 -29.43 -9.73 -0.85
CA GLY A 396 -30.84 -9.52 -0.59
C GLY A 396 -31.16 -8.07 -0.17
N ILE A 397 -31.98 -7.90 0.89
CA ILE A 397 -32.38 -6.59 1.39
C ILE A 397 -31.18 -5.71 1.80
N LEU A 398 -30.11 -6.30 2.33
CA LEU A 398 -28.92 -5.54 2.70
C LEU A 398 -28.23 -4.91 1.48
N GLY A 399 -28.21 -5.61 0.35
CA GLY A 399 -27.71 -5.06 -0.92
C GLY A 399 -28.52 -3.84 -1.36
N THR A 400 -29.85 -3.95 -1.37
CA THR A 400 -30.74 -2.82 -1.72
C THR A 400 -30.51 -1.60 -0.83
N LEU A 401 -30.33 -1.79 0.48
CA LEU A 401 -30.04 -0.71 1.42
C LEU A 401 -28.65 -0.10 1.15
N CYS A 402 -27.66 -0.91 0.82
CA CYS A 402 -26.31 -0.44 0.50
C CYS A 402 -26.29 0.38 -0.80
N HIS A 403 -26.96 -0.07 -1.86
CA HIS A 403 -27.07 0.66 -3.13
C HIS A 403 -27.81 2.01 -3.00
N ALA A 404 -28.66 2.17 -1.97
CA ALA A 404 -29.27 3.46 -1.65
C ALA A 404 -28.31 4.47 -0.99
N LEU A 405 -27.12 4.05 -0.55
CA LEU A 405 -26.14 4.94 0.06
C LEU A 405 -25.48 5.85 -0.99
N PRO A 406 -25.28 7.15 -0.69
CA PRO A 406 -24.54 8.05 -1.56
C PRO A 406 -23.16 7.51 -1.93
N LEU A 407 -22.78 7.59 -3.20
CA LEU A 407 -21.48 7.17 -3.73
C LEU A 407 -21.15 5.68 -3.56
N TYR A 408 -22.14 4.82 -3.27
CA TYR A 408 -21.90 3.39 -3.09
C TYR A 408 -21.38 2.73 -4.38
N GLU A 409 -21.92 3.07 -5.54
CA GLU A 409 -21.47 2.57 -6.85
C GLU A 409 -19.99 2.89 -7.16
N HIS A 410 -19.48 3.96 -6.55
CA HIS A 410 -18.06 4.33 -6.66
C HIS A 410 -17.19 3.75 -5.52
N GLY A 411 -17.74 2.90 -4.63
CA GLY A 411 -17.03 2.32 -3.50
C GLY A 411 -16.91 3.23 -2.26
N PHE A 412 -17.66 4.33 -2.21
CA PHE A 412 -17.59 5.34 -1.12
C PHE A 412 -18.83 5.39 -0.23
N GLY A 413 -19.74 4.42 -0.31
CA GLY A 413 -20.91 4.35 0.56
C GLY A 413 -20.57 4.35 2.05
N TRP A 414 -19.41 3.84 2.41
CA TRP A 414 -18.90 3.84 3.79
C TRP A 414 -18.67 5.25 4.37
N VAL A 415 -18.42 6.26 3.54
CA VAL A 415 -18.17 7.66 3.99
C VAL A 415 -19.43 8.23 4.64
N SER A 416 -20.58 8.08 3.98
CA SER A 416 -21.87 8.56 4.50
C SER A 416 -22.21 7.88 5.83
N VAL A 417 -21.95 6.57 5.94
CA VAL A 417 -22.21 5.81 7.17
C VAL A 417 -21.21 6.20 8.27
N ALA A 418 -19.93 6.38 7.96
CA ALA A 418 -18.92 6.83 8.93
C ALA A 418 -19.32 8.20 9.54
N LEU A 419 -19.77 9.15 8.71
CA LEU A 419 -20.24 10.46 9.17
C LEU A 419 -21.51 10.34 10.01
N ALA A 420 -22.48 9.56 9.58
CA ALA A 420 -23.71 9.33 10.35
C ALA A 420 -23.41 8.69 11.72
N MET A 421 -22.55 7.67 11.76
CA MET A 421 -22.14 7.01 13.01
C MET A 421 -21.35 7.96 13.92
N LEU A 422 -20.55 8.86 13.36
CA LEU A 422 -19.89 9.90 14.13
C LEU A 422 -20.89 10.84 14.80
N LEU A 423 -21.90 11.31 14.04
CA LEU A 423 -22.97 12.17 14.57
C LEU A 423 -23.78 11.47 15.68
N ILE A 424 -24.06 10.18 15.54
CA ILE A 424 -24.73 9.35 16.57
C ILE A 424 -23.86 9.21 17.82
N ALA A 425 -22.55 9.00 17.67
CA ALA A 425 -21.64 8.77 18.78
C ALA A 425 -21.38 10.03 19.63
N LEU A 426 -21.46 11.23 19.04
CA LEU A 426 -21.16 12.50 19.71
C LEU A 426 -22.02 12.77 20.96
N PRO A 427 -23.36 12.64 20.94
CA PRO A 427 -24.22 12.92 22.10
C PRO A 427 -24.22 11.81 23.16
N MET A 428 -23.72 10.60 22.86
CA MET A 428 -23.83 9.43 23.76
C MET A 428 -23.29 9.63 25.18
N PRO A 429 -22.13 10.28 25.42
CA PRO A 429 -21.67 10.50 26.78
C PRO A 429 -22.65 11.31 27.64
N ARG A 430 -23.35 12.27 27.02
CA ARG A 430 -24.36 13.11 27.71
C ARG A 430 -25.63 12.33 28.01
N ILE A 431 -26.07 11.45 27.13
CA ILE A 431 -27.28 10.60 27.28
C ILE A 431 -27.05 9.62 28.44
N PHE A 432 -25.93 8.89 28.45
CA PHE A 432 -25.67 7.91 29.51
C PHE A 432 -25.26 8.51 30.85
N ALA A 433 -24.75 9.76 30.88
CA ALA A 433 -24.53 10.50 32.11
C ALA A 433 -25.83 10.93 32.79
N LYS A 434 -26.87 11.24 31.99
CA LYS A 434 -28.23 11.54 32.51
C LYS A 434 -28.91 10.27 33.09
N GLN A 435 -28.77 9.12 32.44
CA GLN A 435 -29.38 7.86 32.91
C GLN A 435 -28.76 7.33 34.23
N LYS A 436 -27.51 7.70 34.56
CA LYS A 436 -26.89 7.34 35.85
C LYS A 436 -27.29 8.28 37.00
N ARG A 437 -27.96 9.42 36.70
CA ARG A 437 -28.42 10.39 37.68
C ARG A 437 -29.95 10.33 37.93
N ALA A 438 -30.68 9.56 37.13
CA ALA A 438 -32.06 9.19 37.31
C ALA A 438 -32.16 7.75 37.87
#